data_00086669a53d2cf24cec97e098902062
#
_entry.id   00086669a53d2cf24cec97e098902062
#
_cell.length_a   1.000
_cell.length_b   1.000
_cell.length_c   1.000
_cell.angle_alpha   90.00
_cell.angle_beta   90.00
_cell.angle_gamma   90.00
#
_symmetry.space_group_name_H-M   'P 1'
#
loop_
_entity.id
_entity.type
_entity.pdbx_description
1 polymer ?
#
loop_
_entity_poly.entity_id
_entity_poly.type
_entity_poly.pdbx_seq_one_letter_code
_entity_poly.pdbx_strand_id
1 'polypeptide(L)'
;FLITHDFTSYARSKGYFYVGRGSGANSIVAYLLRITDVDPLELDLYFERFINLYRKNPPDFDIDFSWKDRDDVVRYIFERYPNAAWLCTYSTFQYRACIHELGKVFGLPAGVSKTLSRGKGSIAEFSELGVLILRYAKYIEGLPSHLSLHAGGIVISERPIAVFSACFLPPKGYPCTQFSMLEAEDVGLYK
;
A
#
# COMPACT_ATOMS: atom_id res chain seq x y z
N PHE A 1 -4.19 -16.86 -9.71
CA PHE A 1 -5.56 -17.10 -10.23
C PHE A 1 -6.48 -17.71 -9.18
N LEU A 2 -6.17 -18.89 -8.59
CA LEU A 2 -7.08 -19.59 -7.69
C LEU A 2 -7.42 -18.80 -6.44
N ILE A 3 -6.46 -18.15 -5.80
CA ILE A 3 -6.68 -17.29 -4.63
C ILE A 3 -7.61 -16.12 -5.00
N THR A 4 -7.33 -15.46 -6.13
CA THR A 4 -8.14 -14.33 -6.59
C THR A 4 -9.55 -14.77 -6.95
N HIS A 5 -9.69 -15.91 -7.61
CA HIS A 5 -11.01 -16.51 -7.93
C HIS A 5 -11.80 -16.85 -6.65
N ASP A 6 -11.13 -17.36 -5.60
CA ASP A 6 -11.78 -17.73 -4.34
C ASP A 6 -12.45 -16.51 -3.69
N PHE A 7 -11.71 -15.44 -3.41
CA PHE A 7 -12.32 -14.28 -2.75
C PHE A 7 -13.23 -13.45 -3.66
N THR A 8 -13.03 -13.45 -4.99
CA THR A 8 -14.01 -12.82 -5.92
C THR A 8 -15.28 -13.64 -6.02
N SER A 9 -15.21 -14.97 -5.90
CA SER A 9 -16.38 -15.84 -5.81
C SER A 9 -17.16 -15.61 -4.51
N TYR A 10 -16.45 -15.45 -3.39
CA TYR A 10 -17.07 -15.02 -2.14
C TYR A 10 -17.80 -13.68 -2.30
N ALA A 11 -17.15 -12.68 -2.86
CA ALA A 11 -17.76 -11.37 -3.10
C ALA A 11 -19.04 -11.46 -3.95
N ARG A 12 -19.01 -12.26 -5.04
CA ARG A 12 -20.19 -12.50 -5.87
C ARG A 12 -21.33 -13.19 -5.09
N SER A 13 -20.99 -14.15 -4.25
CA SER A 13 -21.99 -14.86 -3.43
C SER A 13 -22.73 -13.94 -2.46
N LYS A 14 -22.09 -12.81 -2.10
CA LYS A 14 -22.66 -11.75 -1.26
C LYS A 14 -23.34 -10.64 -2.06
N GLY A 15 -23.27 -10.68 -3.40
CA GLY A 15 -23.78 -9.61 -4.26
C GLY A 15 -22.93 -8.34 -4.26
N TYR A 16 -21.66 -8.45 -3.88
CA TYR A 16 -20.74 -7.31 -3.87
C TYR A 16 -20.23 -7.00 -5.26
N PHE A 17 -20.16 -5.72 -5.56
CA PHE A 17 -19.61 -5.23 -6.81
C PHE A 17 -18.09 -5.09 -6.70
N TYR A 18 -17.36 -5.52 -7.72
CA TYR A 18 -15.92 -5.37 -7.81
C TYR A 18 -15.47 -5.18 -9.25
N VAL A 19 -14.28 -4.63 -9.43
CA VAL A 19 -13.63 -4.48 -10.72
C VAL A 19 -12.25 -5.13 -10.66
N GLY A 20 -12.02 -6.11 -11.53
CA GLY A 20 -10.71 -6.74 -11.70
C GLY A 20 -9.86 -5.95 -12.69
N ARG A 21 -8.69 -5.52 -12.28
CA ARG A 21 -7.70 -4.81 -13.09
C ARG A 21 -6.29 -5.31 -12.80
N GLY A 22 -5.27 -4.64 -13.29
CA GLY A 22 -3.89 -5.09 -13.24
C GLY A 22 -3.49 -5.87 -14.49
N SER A 23 -2.25 -6.29 -14.57
CA SER A 23 -1.75 -7.02 -15.75
C SER A 23 -2.35 -8.43 -15.89
N GLY A 24 -2.72 -9.06 -14.78
CA GLY A 24 -3.41 -10.35 -14.74
C GLY A 24 -4.82 -10.32 -15.33
N ALA A 25 -5.48 -9.15 -15.28
CA ALA A 25 -6.82 -8.97 -15.85
C ALA A 25 -6.84 -9.02 -17.39
N ASN A 26 -5.69 -8.97 -18.08
CA ASN A 26 -5.61 -9.14 -19.53
C ASN A 26 -5.61 -10.62 -19.97
N SER A 27 -5.78 -11.54 -19.04
CA SER A 27 -5.79 -12.98 -19.30
C SER A 27 -7.20 -13.48 -19.58
N ILE A 28 -7.37 -14.27 -20.64
CA ILE A 28 -8.63 -14.99 -20.91
C ILE A 28 -9.01 -15.91 -19.74
N VAL A 29 -8.04 -16.46 -19.01
CA VAL A 29 -8.30 -17.26 -17.82
C VAL A 29 -8.92 -16.41 -16.71
N ALA A 30 -8.47 -15.18 -16.52
CA ALA A 30 -9.07 -14.26 -15.55
C ALA A 30 -10.53 -13.92 -15.90
N TYR A 31 -10.82 -13.74 -17.19
CA TYR A 31 -12.18 -13.53 -17.70
C TYR A 31 -13.07 -14.77 -17.46
N LEU A 32 -12.61 -15.96 -17.86
CA LEU A 32 -13.36 -17.21 -17.69
C LEU A 32 -13.60 -17.56 -16.21
N LEU A 33 -12.66 -17.22 -15.33
CA LEU A 33 -12.81 -17.34 -13.87
C LEU A 33 -13.62 -16.18 -13.24
N ARG A 34 -14.08 -15.24 -14.05
CA ARG A 34 -14.82 -14.06 -13.59
C ARG A 34 -14.06 -13.24 -12.54
N ILE A 35 -12.75 -13.18 -12.66
CA ILE A 35 -11.90 -12.25 -11.89
C ILE A 35 -12.02 -10.84 -12.47
N THR A 36 -12.22 -10.75 -13.77
CA THR A 36 -12.52 -9.52 -14.52
C THR A 36 -13.72 -9.75 -15.44
N ASP A 37 -14.43 -8.70 -15.74
CA ASP A 37 -15.53 -8.72 -16.74
C ASP A 37 -15.04 -8.29 -18.14
N VAL A 38 -13.74 -8.03 -18.29
CA VAL A 38 -13.13 -7.61 -19.54
C VAL A 38 -12.73 -8.84 -20.35
N ASP A 39 -13.35 -9.03 -21.51
CA ASP A 39 -12.96 -10.05 -22.49
C ASP A 39 -11.76 -9.56 -23.29
N PRO A 40 -10.56 -10.16 -23.12
CA PRO A 40 -9.36 -9.71 -23.81
C PRO A 40 -9.38 -10.02 -25.31
N LEU A 41 -10.20 -10.96 -25.76
CA LEU A 41 -10.33 -11.32 -27.18
C LEU A 41 -11.27 -10.34 -27.90
N GLU A 42 -12.43 -10.03 -27.26
CA GLU A 42 -13.38 -9.07 -27.81
C GLU A 42 -12.75 -7.66 -27.97
N LEU A 43 -11.93 -7.27 -26.98
CA LEU A 43 -11.28 -5.95 -26.96
C LEU A 43 -9.89 -5.91 -27.63
N ASP A 44 -9.47 -7.02 -28.25
CA ASP A 44 -8.13 -7.14 -28.90
C ASP A 44 -6.99 -6.62 -28.02
N LEU A 45 -6.96 -7.06 -26.75
CA LEU A 45 -5.95 -6.61 -25.79
C LEU A 45 -4.62 -7.31 -26.03
N TYR A 46 -3.52 -6.57 -25.85
CA TYR A 46 -2.17 -7.10 -25.98
C TYR A 46 -1.90 -8.20 -24.95
N PHE A 47 -1.68 -9.43 -25.41
CA PHE A 47 -1.33 -10.56 -24.56
C PHE A 47 0.00 -10.33 -23.81
N GLU A 48 0.94 -9.64 -24.41
CA GLU A 48 2.26 -9.32 -23.84
C GLU A 48 2.18 -8.47 -22.57
N ARG A 49 1.06 -7.79 -22.34
CA ARG A 49 0.81 -7.10 -21.08
C ARG A 49 0.57 -8.10 -19.93
N PHE A 50 -0.03 -9.24 -20.21
CA PHE A 50 -0.22 -10.31 -19.26
C PHE A 50 1.09 -11.06 -19.02
N ILE A 51 1.70 -11.62 -20.06
CA ILE A 51 2.94 -12.36 -19.97
C ILE A 51 3.78 -12.16 -21.25
N ASN A 52 5.09 -12.03 -21.09
CA ASN A 52 6.05 -11.94 -22.19
C ASN A 52 7.41 -12.48 -21.74
N LEU A 53 8.31 -12.70 -22.73
CA LEU A 53 9.64 -13.28 -22.49
C LEU A 53 10.56 -12.45 -21.58
N TYR A 54 10.29 -11.17 -21.43
CA TYR A 54 11.12 -10.23 -20.65
C TYR A 54 10.57 -9.98 -19.23
N ARG A 55 9.35 -10.44 -18.96
CA ARG A 55 8.70 -10.21 -17.67
C ARG A 55 9.31 -11.13 -16.62
N LYS A 56 9.91 -10.56 -15.58
CA LYS A 56 10.51 -11.29 -14.46
C LYS A 56 9.49 -11.65 -13.37
N ASN A 57 8.56 -10.73 -13.08
CA ASN A 57 7.57 -10.89 -12.04
C ASN A 57 6.25 -11.45 -12.57
N PRO A 58 5.54 -12.28 -11.80
CA PRO A 58 4.22 -12.77 -12.20
C PRO A 58 3.24 -11.60 -12.40
N PRO A 59 2.18 -11.81 -13.19
CA PRO A 59 1.12 -10.82 -13.36
C PRO A 59 0.41 -10.55 -12.03
N ASP A 60 0.09 -9.29 -11.80
CA ASP A 60 -0.64 -8.82 -10.64
C ASP A 60 -2.16 -8.76 -10.91
N PHE A 61 -2.95 -8.99 -9.85
CA PHE A 61 -4.38 -8.80 -9.84
C PHE A 61 -4.71 -7.72 -8.81
N ASP A 62 -5.26 -6.61 -9.27
CA ASP A 62 -5.83 -5.58 -8.42
C ASP A 62 -7.36 -5.69 -8.48
N ILE A 63 -7.99 -5.93 -7.35
CA ILE A 63 -9.44 -6.04 -7.28
C ILE A 63 -9.98 -4.87 -6.47
N ASP A 64 -10.71 -4.00 -7.14
CA ASP A 64 -11.30 -2.82 -6.51
C ASP A 64 -12.70 -3.16 -5.98
N PHE A 65 -12.91 -2.99 -4.68
CA PHE A 65 -14.19 -3.15 -4.01
C PHE A 65 -14.77 -1.81 -3.56
N SER A 66 -16.09 -1.75 -3.44
CA SER A 66 -16.75 -0.65 -2.74
C SER A 66 -16.19 -0.53 -1.31
N TRP A 67 -16.05 0.69 -0.83
CA TRP A 67 -15.63 0.93 0.56
C TRP A 67 -16.55 0.29 1.60
N LYS A 68 -17.81 0.00 1.24
CA LYS A 68 -18.79 -0.67 2.09
C LYS A 68 -18.51 -2.16 2.26
N ASP A 69 -17.99 -2.79 1.20
CA ASP A 69 -17.88 -4.25 1.09
C ASP A 69 -16.45 -4.74 1.31
N ARG A 70 -15.47 -3.85 1.10
CA ARG A 70 -14.04 -4.15 1.15
C ARG A 70 -13.60 -4.80 2.46
N ASP A 71 -14.07 -4.29 3.59
CA ASP A 71 -13.62 -4.79 4.90
C ASP A 71 -14.14 -6.20 5.16
N ASP A 72 -15.31 -6.56 4.63
CA ASP A 72 -15.85 -7.92 4.70
C ASP A 72 -15.03 -8.91 3.87
N VAL A 73 -14.66 -8.52 2.64
CA VAL A 73 -13.79 -9.33 1.79
C VAL A 73 -12.39 -9.48 2.40
N VAL A 74 -11.83 -8.42 2.97
CA VAL A 74 -10.55 -8.49 3.69
C VAL A 74 -10.63 -9.46 4.86
N ARG A 75 -11.70 -9.40 5.66
CA ARG A 75 -11.92 -10.35 6.74
C ARG A 75 -11.95 -11.78 6.21
N TYR A 76 -12.71 -12.05 5.15
CA TYR A 76 -12.75 -13.36 4.51
C TYR A 76 -11.36 -13.86 4.11
N ILE A 77 -10.54 -13.01 3.50
CA ILE A 77 -9.16 -13.37 3.09
C ILE A 77 -8.34 -13.79 4.31
N PHE A 78 -8.34 -13.03 5.40
CA PHE A 78 -7.55 -13.35 6.59
C PHE A 78 -8.07 -14.56 7.37
N GLU A 79 -9.37 -14.82 7.36
CA GLU A 79 -9.97 -16.05 7.92
C GLU A 79 -9.66 -17.28 7.07
N ARG A 80 -9.67 -17.14 5.77
CA ARG A 80 -9.44 -18.23 4.80
C ARG A 80 -7.96 -18.59 4.66
N TYR A 81 -7.08 -17.60 4.74
CA TYR A 81 -5.64 -17.74 4.54
C TYR A 81 -4.87 -17.32 5.81
N PRO A 82 -4.59 -18.27 6.74
CA PRO A 82 -3.99 -17.94 8.03
C PRO A 82 -2.57 -17.39 7.92
N ASN A 83 -1.87 -17.65 6.81
CA ASN A 83 -0.56 -17.09 6.52
C ASN A 83 -0.65 -15.86 5.60
N ALA A 84 -1.61 -15.00 5.84
CA ALA A 84 -1.75 -13.72 5.17
C ALA A 84 -1.24 -12.57 6.05
N ALA A 85 -0.71 -11.54 5.42
CA ALA A 85 -0.37 -10.28 6.08
C ALA A 85 -0.55 -9.10 5.12
N TRP A 86 -0.85 -7.93 5.66
CA TRP A 86 -0.73 -6.68 4.91
C TRP A 86 0.73 -6.41 4.59
N LEU A 87 0.97 -5.84 3.42
CA LEU A 87 2.25 -5.19 3.14
C LEU A 87 2.32 -3.84 3.86
N CYS A 88 3.50 -3.48 4.31
CA CYS A 88 3.75 -2.15 4.82
C CYS A 88 4.14 -1.18 3.70
N THR A 89 4.11 0.09 4.03
CA THR A 89 4.67 1.18 3.24
C THR A 89 5.48 2.06 4.17
N TYR A 90 6.70 2.42 3.76
CA TYR A 90 7.50 3.40 4.48
C TYR A 90 6.99 4.80 4.21
N SER A 91 6.48 5.45 5.26
CA SER A 91 6.20 6.89 5.20
C SER A 91 7.45 7.64 5.59
N THR A 92 7.91 8.54 4.73
CA THR A 92 9.09 9.38 4.97
C THR A 92 8.68 10.78 5.40
N PHE A 93 9.57 11.44 6.13
CA PHE A 93 9.40 12.84 6.48
C PHE A 93 9.39 13.72 5.23
N GLN A 94 8.27 14.40 5.00
CA GLN A 94 8.14 15.41 3.98
C GLN A 94 8.37 16.78 4.62
N TYR A 95 8.76 17.80 3.86
CA TYR A 95 9.11 19.14 4.35
C TYR A 95 8.19 19.68 5.45
N ARG A 96 6.87 19.65 5.22
CA ARG A 96 5.90 20.15 6.21
C ARG A 96 5.88 19.34 7.50
N ALA A 97 6.00 18.02 7.38
CA ALA A 97 6.06 17.14 8.53
C ALA A 97 7.32 17.37 9.36
N CYS A 98 8.48 17.56 8.69
CA CYS A 98 9.73 17.91 9.36
C CYS A 98 9.56 19.13 10.26
N ILE A 99 8.99 20.21 9.72
CA ILE A 99 8.78 21.45 10.46
C ILE A 99 7.81 21.25 11.63
N HIS A 100 6.74 20.49 11.44
CA HIS A 100 5.79 20.22 12.51
C HIS A 100 6.40 19.38 13.63
N GLU A 101 7.11 18.33 13.32
CA GLU A 101 7.72 17.44 14.32
C GLU A 101 8.87 18.15 15.05
N LEU A 102 9.76 18.84 14.33
CA LEU A 102 10.78 19.68 14.96
C LEU A 102 10.17 20.81 15.79
N GLY A 103 9.08 21.42 15.32
CA GLY A 103 8.35 22.43 16.07
C GLY A 103 7.87 21.91 17.43
N LYS A 104 7.36 20.69 17.48
CA LYS A 104 6.97 20.03 18.75
C LYS A 104 8.19 19.82 19.67
N VAL A 105 9.29 19.29 19.12
CA VAL A 105 10.52 19.03 19.87
C VAL A 105 11.08 20.32 20.49
N PHE A 106 11.08 21.39 19.73
CA PHE A 106 11.59 22.69 20.15
C PHE A 106 10.54 23.56 20.89
N GLY A 107 9.33 23.04 21.14
CA GLY A 107 8.28 23.75 21.87
C GLY A 107 7.64 24.91 21.09
N LEU A 108 7.67 24.88 19.76
CA LEU A 108 7.08 25.94 18.94
C LEU A 108 5.54 25.84 18.95
N PRO A 109 4.80 26.93 19.16
CA PRO A 109 3.34 26.90 19.09
C PRO A 109 2.84 26.38 17.72
N ALA A 110 1.77 25.57 17.73
CA ALA A 110 1.25 24.91 16.52
C ALA A 110 0.89 25.91 15.40
N GLY A 111 0.37 27.10 15.73
CA GLY A 111 0.08 28.16 14.77
C GLY A 111 1.32 28.68 14.05
N VAL A 112 2.42 28.84 14.79
CA VAL A 112 3.71 29.27 14.25
C VAL A 112 4.33 28.20 13.37
N SER A 113 4.33 26.93 13.82
CA SER A 113 4.77 25.80 13.01
C SER A 113 4.01 25.68 11.69
N LYS A 114 2.69 25.92 11.71
CA LYS A 114 1.84 25.92 10.51
C LYS A 114 2.19 27.03 9.53
N THR A 115 2.49 28.24 10.03
CA THR A 115 2.93 29.37 9.19
C THR A 115 4.30 29.11 8.58
N LEU A 116 5.24 28.62 9.40
CA LEU A 116 6.60 28.26 8.99
C LEU A 116 6.57 27.16 7.90
N SER A 117 5.75 26.12 8.08
CA SER A 117 5.62 24.99 7.14
C SER A 117 5.04 25.38 5.78
N ARG A 118 4.34 26.50 5.68
CA ARG A 118 3.77 27.02 4.43
C ARG A 118 4.73 27.91 3.64
N GLY A 119 5.91 28.19 4.20
CA GLY A 119 6.89 29.10 3.58
C GLY A 119 6.40 30.56 3.46
N LYS A 120 5.37 30.91 4.25
CA LYS A 120 4.82 32.29 4.26
C LYS A 120 5.55 33.09 5.34
N GLY A 121 6.28 34.11 4.91
CA GLY A 121 7.09 35.00 5.74
C GLY A 121 8.55 35.00 5.29
N SER A 122 9.24 36.13 5.49
CA SER A 122 10.68 36.20 5.28
C SER A 122 11.42 35.48 6.41
N ILE A 123 12.60 34.90 6.13
CA ILE A 123 13.45 34.29 7.17
C ILE A 123 13.72 35.26 8.32
N ALA A 124 13.76 36.56 8.04
CA ALA A 124 13.95 37.66 9.03
C ALA A 124 12.77 37.80 10.00
N GLU A 125 11.57 37.35 9.66
CA GLU A 125 10.37 37.38 10.50
C GLU A 125 10.28 36.16 11.45
N PHE A 126 11.11 35.12 11.23
CA PHE A 126 11.12 33.95 12.10
C PHE A 126 12.10 34.19 13.26
N SER A 127 11.69 33.78 14.46
CA SER A 127 12.58 33.71 15.62
C SER A 127 13.82 32.86 15.30
N GLU A 128 14.92 33.04 16.05
CA GLU A 128 16.11 32.19 15.96
C GLU A 128 15.77 30.70 15.96
N LEU A 129 14.75 30.32 16.74
CA LEU A 129 14.23 28.95 16.82
C LEU A 129 13.62 28.53 15.48
N GLY A 130 12.88 29.38 14.79
CA GLY A 130 12.33 29.10 13.47
C GLY A 130 13.43 28.85 12.42
N VAL A 131 14.49 29.64 12.44
CA VAL A 131 15.66 29.45 11.57
C VAL A 131 16.36 28.11 11.87
N LEU A 132 16.50 27.75 13.14
CA LEU A 132 17.10 26.50 13.59
C LEU A 132 16.26 25.30 13.10
N ILE A 133 14.94 25.34 13.24
CA ILE A 133 14.02 24.33 12.74
C ILE A 133 14.15 24.12 11.23
N LEU A 134 14.16 25.22 10.45
CA LEU A 134 14.34 25.15 9.00
C LEU A 134 15.70 24.51 8.61
N ARG A 135 16.74 24.80 9.38
CA ARG A 135 18.05 24.19 9.18
C ARG A 135 18.03 22.68 9.42
N TYR A 136 17.47 22.25 10.55
CA TYR A 136 17.42 20.82 10.88
C TYR A 136 16.41 20.04 10.01
N ALA A 137 15.35 20.67 9.54
CA ALA A 137 14.39 20.02 8.63
C ALA A 137 15.06 19.40 7.40
N LYS A 138 16.11 20.04 6.86
CA LYS A 138 16.87 19.55 5.71
C LYS A 138 17.61 18.22 5.97
N TYR A 139 17.94 17.93 7.22
CA TYR A 139 18.66 16.70 7.58
C TYR A 139 17.75 15.51 7.82
N ILE A 140 16.48 15.75 8.15
CA ILE A 140 15.51 14.68 8.40
C ILE A 140 14.53 14.46 7.25
N GLU A 141 14.46 15.39 6.29
CA GLU A 141 13.62 15.25 5.11
C GLU A 141 14.04 14.01 4.31
N GLY A 142 13.05 13.16 3.95
CA GLY A 142 13.28 11.91 3.26
C GLY A 142 13.64 10.73 4.17
N LEU A 143 14.00 10.95 5.45
CA LEU A 143 14.22 9.85 6.37
C LEU A 143 12.91 9.12 6.72
N PRO A 144 12.97 7.83 7.09
CA PRO A 144 11.80 7.09 7.54
C PRO A 144 11.13 7.75 8.74
N SER A 145 9.81 7.95 8.67
CA SER A 145 9.00 8.50 9.75
C SER A 145 8.27 7.40 10.50
N HIS A 146 7.50 6.61 9.79
CA HIS A 146 6.75 5.48 10.36
C HIS A 146 6.37 4.46 9.30
N LEU A 147 6.00 3.27 9.77
CA LEU A 147 5.43 2.22 8.93
C LEU A 147 3.91 2.44 8.82
N SER A 148 3.40 2.41 7.59
CA SER A 148 1.97 2.50 7.27
C SER A 148 1.53 1.21 6.59
N LEU A 149 0.22 0.96 6.59
CA LEU A 149 -0.35 -0.12 5.79
C LEU A 149 -0.36 0.28 4.31
N HIS A 150 0.05 -0.63 3.45
CA HIS A 150 -0.19 -0.50 2.01
C HIS A 150 -1.70 -0.47 1.74
N ALA A 151 -2.15 0.40 0.85
CA ALA A 151 -3.58 0.65 0.63
C ALA A 151 -4.38 -0.58 0.17
N GLY A 152 -3.74 -1.55 -0.47
CA GLY A 152 -4.40 -2.75 -1.00
C GLY A 152 -3.48 -3.95 -1.14
N GLY A 153 -2.26 -3.92 -0.58
CA GLY A 153 -1.32 -5.03 -0.70
C GLY A 153 -1.49 -6.05 0.40
N ILE A 154 -1.94 -7.25 0.06
CA ILE A 154 -1.93 -8.43 0.94
C ILE A 154 -1.01 -9.47 0.32
N VAL A 155 -0.13 -10.04 1.12
CA VAL A 155 0.68 -11.20 0.77
C VAL A 155 0.10 -12.44 1.43
N ILE A 156 0.09 -13.54 0.68
CA ILE A 156 -0.39 -14.85 1.15
C ILE A 156 0.71 -15.87 0.85
N SER A 157 1.06 -16.67 1.84
CA SER A 157 2.13 -17.64 1.74
C SER A 157 1.67 -19.01 2.24
N GLU A 158 2.31 -20.08 1.75
CA GLU A 158 2.18 -21.43 2.31
C GLU A 158 2.82 -21.55 3.70
N ARG A 159 3.84 -20.73 3.97
CA ARG A 159 4.55 -20.66 5.25
C ARG A 159 4.10 -19.45 6.05
N PRO A 160 4.23 -19.48 7.39
CA PRO A 160 4.00 -18.32 8.22
C PRO A 160 4.80 -17.11 7.71
N ILE A 161 4.15 -15.95 7.60
CA ILE A 161 4.82 -14.71 7.12
C ILE A 161 6.03 -14.34 7.97
N ALA A 162 6.03 -14.69 9.25
CA ALA A 162 7.16 -14.47 10.16
C ALA A 162 8.47 -15.17 9.74
N VAL A 163 8.41 -16.15 8.83
CA VAL A 163 9.62 -16.76 8.23
C VAL A 163 10.32 -15.79 7.26
N PHE A 164 9.57 -14.87 6.67
CA PHE A 164 10.06 -13.94 5.66
C PHE A 164 10.31 -12.54 6.23
N SER A 165 9.45 -12.10 7.15
CA SER A 165 9.48 -10.74 7.71
C SER A 165 9.03 -10.74 9.15
N ALA A 166 9.64 -9.88 9.97
CA ALA A 166 9.00 -9.47 11.21
C ALA A 166 7.64 -8.84 10.90
N CYS A 167 6.68 -9.07 11.79
CA CYS A 167 5.33 -8.54 11.65
C CYS A 167 4.97 -7.69 12.86
N PHE A 168 4.07 -6.73 12.66
CA PHE A 168 3.43 -5.98 13.73
C PHE A 168 1.91 -6.02 13.54
N LEU A 169 1.17 -5.71 14.60
CA LEU A 169 -0.28 -5.70 14.58
C LEU A 169 -0.77 -4.24 14.60
N PRO A 170 -1.16 -3.68 13.45
CA PRO A 170 -1.73 -2.34 13.39
C PRO A 170 -3.16 -2.30 13.96
N PRO A 171 -3.75 -1.11 14.18
CA PRO A 171 -5.11 -0.97 14.72
C PRO A 171 -6.21 -1.69 13.92
N LYS A 172 -5.97 -2.02 12.66
CA LYS A 172 -6.89 -2.83 11.83
C LYS A 172 -7.02 -4.29 12.28
N GLY A 173 -6.18 -4.77 13.20
CA GLY A 173 -6.31 -6.10 13.81
C GLY A 173 -5.76 -7.27 13.01
N TYR A 174 -5.08 -7.02 11.87
CA TYR A 174 -4.45 -8.06 11.06
C TYR A 174 -2.94 -7.86 10.96
N PRO A 175 -2.13 -8.92 10.89
CA PRO A 175 -0.68 -8.80 10.81
C PRO A 175 -0.23 -7.98 9.59
N CYS A 176 0.82 -7.21 9.77
CA CYS A 176 1.46 -6.41 8.73
C CYS A 176 2.97 -6.67 8.73
N THR A 177 3.55 -6.85 7.55
CA THR A 177 4.99 -7.00 7.37
C THR A 177 5.72 -5.71 7.74
N GLN A 178 7.03 -5.81 8.03
CA GLN A 178 7.89 -4.65 8.22
C GLN A 178 8.70 -4.29 6.96
N PHE A 179 8.38 -4.89 5.83
CA PHE A 179 8.94 -4.53 4.53
C PHE A 179 7.83 -4.11 3.54
N SER A 180 8.21 -3.31 2.56
CA SER A 180 7.34 -2.85 1.49
C SER A 180 7.20 -3.90 0.37
N MET A 181 6.51 -3.54 -0.70
CA MET A 181 6.31 -4.41 -1.85
C MET A 181 7.63 -4.81 -2.54
N LEU A 182 8.63 -3.93 -2.55
CA LEU A 182 9.91 -4.22 -3.22
C LEU A 182 10.69 -5.30 -2.49
N GLU A 183 10.85 -5.16 -1.18
CA GLU A 183 11.54 -6.16 -0.36
C GLU A 183 10.75 -7.48 -0.30
N ALA A 184 9.40 -7.42 -0.40
CA ALA A 184 8.59 -8.61 -0.48
C ALA A 184 8.87 -9.41 -1.76
N GLU A 185 8.99 -8.73 -2.91
CA GLU A 185 9.34 -9.35 -4.19
C GLU A 185 10.74 -9.98 -4.15
N ASP A 186 11.71 -9.33 -3.50
CA ASP A 186 13.08 -9.83 -3.36
C ASP A 186 13.15 -11.15 -2.58
N VAL A 187 12.24 -11.37 -1.64
CA VAL A 187 12.14 -12.65 -0.89
C VAL A 187 11.15 -13.65 -1.51
N GLY A 188 10.61 -13.34 -2.68
CA GLY A 188 9.70 -14.21 -3.42
C GLY A 188 8.24 -14.17 -2.97
N LEU A 189 7.83 -13.15 -2.21
CA LEU A 189 6.44 -12.90 -1.85
C LEU A 189 5.84 -11.87 -2.81
N TYR A 190 4.72 -12.22 -3.42
CA TYR A 190 4.01 -11.36 -4.34
C TYR A 190 2.67 -10.89 -3.74
N LYS A 191 2.36 -9.64 -4.06
CA LYS A 191 1.12 -8.99 -3.67
C LYS A 191 -0.09 -9.63 -4.37
#